data_e0173074b7cdd4fa006fb27a997950c8
#
_entry.id   e0173074b7cdd4fa006fb27a997950c8
#
_cell.length_a   1.000
_cell.length_b   1.000
_cell.length_c   1.000
_cell.angle_alpha   90.00
_cell.angle_beta   90.00
_cell.angle_gamma   90.00
#
_symmetry.space_group_name_H-M   'P 1'
#
loop_
_entity.id
_entity.type
_entity.pdbx_description
1 polymer ?
#
loop_
_entity_poly.entity_id
_entity_poly.type
_entity_poly.pdbx_seq_one_letter_code
_entity_poly.pdbx_strand_id
1 'polypeptide(L)'
;MKDDSKPTIVLFCGLPGSGKTTVAKALEARGRGIRICTDDWQDDLDANNISRDFHSKLQKRLYAHALELLNHGQSVILEDGLWMKPERDEKLADAKNAGASTELHYFDLDLDEIWSRLE
;
A
#
# COMPACT_ATOMS: atom_id res chain seq x y z
N MET A 1 -21.06 -3.15 -19.06
CA MET A 1 -19.80 -3.89 -19.22
C MET A 1 -18.75 -3.34 -18.27
N LYS A 2 -18.03 -4.21 -17.62
CA LYS A 2 -16.99 -3.79 -16.71
C LYS A 2 -15.84 -3.15 -17.49
N ASP A 3 -15.38 -2.00 -17.03
CA ASP A 3 -14.26 -1.33 -17.66
C ASP A 3 -12.96 -1.95 -17.14
N ASP A 4 -12.45 -2.94 -17.89
CA ASP A 4 -11.23 -3.65 -17.53
C ASP A 4 -9.96 -2.87 -17.89
N SER A 5 -10.10 -1.75 -18.60
CA SER A 5 -8.94 -0.93 -18.96
C SER A 5 -8.46 -0.07 -17.80
N LYS A 6 -9.30 0.11 -16.79
CA LYS A 6 -8.99 0.97 -15.66
C LYS A 6 -8.19 0.20 -14.62
N PRO A 7 -6.95 0.61 -14.31
CA PRO A 7 -6.18 -0.07 -13.29
C PRO A 7 -6.74 0.21 -11.91
N THR A 8 -6.35 -0.63 -10.96
CA THR A 8 -6.76 -0.49 -9.57
C THR A 8 -5.54 -0.35 -8.69
N ILE A 9 -5.59 0.57 -7.74
CA ILE A 9 -4.63 0.59 -6.64
C ILE A 9 -5.31 0.02 -5.39
N VAL A 10 -4.66 -0.96 -4.78
CA VAL A 10 -5.12 -1.53 -3.52
C VAL A 10 -4.32 -0.89 -2.41
N LEU A 11 -5.01 -0.27 -1.46
CA LEU A 11 -4.41 0.42 -0.33
C LEU A 11 -4.78 -0.28 0.97
N PHE A 12 -3.88 -0.24 1.93
CA PHE A 12 -4.09 -0.86 3.22
C PHE A 12 -4.04 0.17 4.34
N CYS A 13 -4.95 0.04 5.30
CA CYS A 13 -4.96 0.84 6.52
C CYS A 13 -4.98 -0.12 7.70
N GLY A 14 -4.09 0.05 8.64
CA GLY A 14 -4.08 -0.79 9.83
C GLY A 14 -2.74 -0.78 10.54
N LEU A 15 -2.73 -1.37 11.72
CA LEU A 15 -1.55 -1.43 12.57
C LEU A 15 -0.53 -2.43 12.05
N PRO A 16 0.77 -2.26 12.38
CA PRO A 16 1.76 -3.29 12.08
C PRO A 16 1.35 -4.63 12.68
N GLY A 17 1.60 -5.71 11.96
CA GLY A 17 1.25 -7.05 12.44
C GLY A 17 -0.22 -7.40 12.29
N SER A 18 -0.99 -6.62 11.54
CA SER A 18 -2.42 -6.86 11.37
C SER A 18 -2.77 -7.84 10.24
N GLY A 19 -1.77 -8.40 9.58
CA GLY A 19 -2.02 -9.34 8.47
C GLY A 19 -1.97 -8.72 7.09
N LYS A 20 -1.54 -7.47 6.96
CA LYS A 20 -1.47 -6.79 5.67
C LYS A 20 -0.61 -7.53 4.66
N THR A 21 0.55 -8.00 5.08
CA THR A 21 1.48 -8.70 4.20
C THR A 21 0.86 -9.97 3.63
N THR A 22 0.16 -10.74 4.45
CA THR A 22 -0.49 -11.98 4.02
C THR A 22 -1.52 -11.70 2.93
N VAL A 23 -2.34 -10.68 3.14
CA VAL A 23 -3.37 -10.32 2.15
C VAL A 23 -2.74 -9.76 0.89
N ALA A 24 -1.74 -8.88 1.02
CA ALA A 24 -1.06 -8.29 -0.13
C ALA A 24 -0.42 -9.36 -1.03
N LYS A 25 0.27 -10.32 -0.43
CA LYS A 25 0.89 -11.42 -1.17
C LYS A 25 -0.14 -12.31 -1.84
N ALA A 26 -1.27 -12.56 -1.17
CA ALA A 26 -2.35 -13.36 -1.75
C ALA A 26 -2.96 -12.66 -2.97
N LEU A 27 -3.16 -11.34 -2.90
CA LEU A 27 -3.69 -10.58 -4.02
C LEU A 27 -2.73 -10.57 -5.20
N GLU A 28 -1.43 -10.42 -4.93
CA GLU A 28 -0.41 -10.47 -5.98
C GLU A 28 -0.38 -11.84 -6.66
N ALA A 29 -0.46 -12.91 -5.87
CA ALA A 29 -0.49 -14.27 -6.40
C ALA A 29 -1.70 -14.51 -7.29
N ARG A 30 -2.79 -13.80 -7.08
CA ARG A 30 -4.00 -13.88 -7.90
C ARG A 30 -3.97 -12.94 -9.10
N GLY A 31 -2.86 -12.26 -9.33
CA GLY A 31 -2.72 -11.35 -10.47
C GLY A 31 -3.47 -10.03 -10.31
N ARG A 32 -3.77 -9.62 -9.07
CA ARG A 32 -4.53 -8.39 -8.81
C ARG A 32 -3.69 -7.13 -8.95
N GLY A 33 -2.37 -7.27 -9.05
CA GLY A 33 -1.47 -6.14 -9.26
C GLY A 33 -0.06 -6.46 -8.83
N ILE A 34 0.82 -5.48 -8.99
CA ILE A 34 2.21 -5.57 -8.53
C ILE A 34 2.27 -5.09 -7.09
N ARG A 35 2.79 -5.93 -6.22
CA ARG A 35 2.94 -5.59 -4.81
C ARG A 35 4.14 -4.68 -4.60
N ILE A 36 3.94 -3.58 -3.90
CA ILE A 36 5.00 -2.65 -3.51
C ILE A 36 5.00 -2.52 -2.00
N CYS A 37 6.14 -2.82 -1.38
CA CYS A 37 6.33 -2.74 0.06
C CYS A 37 7.70 -2.15 0.32
N THR A 38 7.76 -0.98 0.93
CA THR A 38 9.02 -0.28 1.17
C THR A 38 9.98 -1.11 2.00
N ASP A 39 9.48 -1.80 3.01
CA ASP A 39 10.32 -2.63 3.88
C ASP A 39 11.01 -3.76 3.12
N ASP A 40 10.31 -4.42 2.20
CA ASP A 40 10.90 -5.48 1.39
C ASP A 40 11.99 -4.93 0.47
N TRP A 41 11.76 -3.78 -0.13
CA TRP A 41 12.76 -3.13 -0.97
C TRP A 41 14.01 -2.78 -0.16
N GLN A 42 13.80 -2.29 1.06
CA GLN A 42 14.91 -1.94 1.93
C GLN A 42 15.73 -3.18 2.30
N ASP A 43 15.07 -4.29 2.61
CA ASP A 43 15.72 -5.57 2.87
C ASP A 43 16.52 -6.06 1.66
N ASP A 44 15.91 -6.01 0.49
CA ASP A 44 16.54 -6.49 -0.75
C ASP A 44 17.75 -5.66 -1.14
N LEU A 45 17.78 -4.38 -0.76
CA LEU A 45 18.89 -3.49 -1.02
C LEU A 45 19.95 -3.50 0.08
N ASP A 46 19.77 -4.36 1.09
CA ASP A 46 20.65 -4.41 2.27
C ASP A 46 20.77 -3.05 2.97
N ALA A 47 19.66 -2.33 3.05
CA ALA A 47 19.63 -0.96 3.54
C ALA A 47 19.00 -0.81 4.91
N ASN A 48 18.84 -1.89 5.67
CA ASN A 48 18.14 -1.85 6.96
C ASN A 48 18.84 -1.01 8.02
N ASN A 49 20.16 -0.84 7.91
CA ASN A 49 20.95 -0.07 8.86
C ASN A 49 21.17 1.38 8.43
N ILE A 50 20.48 1.81 7.37
CA ILE A 50 20.58 3.16 6.87
C ILE A 50 19.49 4.01 7.53
N SER A 51 19.66 5.32 7.53
CA SER A 51 18.81 6.26 8.28
C SER A 51 17.33 6.21 7.90
N ARG A 52 16.50 6.77 8.79
CA ARG A 52 15.07 6.96 8.51
C ARG A 52 14.84 7.85 7.30
N ASP A 53 15.78 8.76 7.03
CA ASP A 53 15.70 9.63 5.87
C ASP A 53 15.73 8.81 4.58
N PHE A 54 16.59 7.80 4.53
CA PHE A 54 16.62 6.87 3.40
C PHE A 54 15.28 6.14 3.23
N HIS A 55 14.73 5.64 4.33
CA HIS A 55 13.43 4.96 4.29
C HIS A 55 12.34 5.87 3.71
N SER A 56 12.29 7.11 4.18
CA SER A 56 11.30 8.09 3.72
C SER A 56 11.46 8.41 2.23
N LYS A 57 12.70 8.57 1.79
CA LYS A 57 12.98 8.82 0.37
C LYS A 57 12.62 7.63 -0.51
N LEU A 58 12.94 6.43 -0.05
CA LEU A 58 12.60 5.22 -0.78
C LEU A 58 11.07 5.07 -0.88
N GLN A 59 10.36 5.29 0.22
CA GLN A 59 8.91 5.22 0.23
C GLN A 59 8.28 6.19 -0.76
N LYS A 60 8.77 7.42 -0.78
CA LYS A 60 8.29 8.44 -1.74
C LYS A 60 8.58 8.04 -3.18
N ARG A 61 9.77 7.49 -3.43
CA ARG A 61 10.12 7.07 -4.79
C ARG A 61 9.28 5.90 -5.24
N LEU A 62 9.04 4.94 -4.36
CA LEU A 62 8.20 3.79 -4.68
C LEU A 62 6.76 4.20 -4.91
N TYR A 63 6.27 5.16 -4.14
CA TYR A 63 4.93 5.68 -4.34
C TYR A 63 4.81 6.38 -5.70
N ALA A 64 5.80 7.20 -6.06
CA ALA A 64 5.82 7.83 -7.38
C ALA A 64 5.83 6.78 -8.50
N HIS A 65 6.58 5.71 -8.31
CA HIS A 65 6.62 4.61 -9.28
C HIS A 65 5.26 3.90 -9.36
N ALA A 66 4.58 3.75 -8.24
CA ALA A 66 3.24 3.18 -8.24
C ALA A 66 2.29 3.99 -9.11
N LEU A 67 2.35 5.32 -9.00
CA LEU A 67 1.53 6.19 -9.82
C LEU A 67 1.90 6.11 -11.31
N GLU A 68 3.19 5.97 -11.62
CA GLU A 68 3.64 5.73 -12.99
C GLU A 68 3.03 4.44 -13.55
N LEU A 69 3.04 3.38 -12.77
CA LEU A 69 2.45 2.10 -13.17
C LEU A 69 0.96 2.24 -13.44
N LEU A 70 0.25 2.94 -12.58
CA LEU A 70 -1.18 3.18 -12.76
C LEU A 70 -1.46 3.96 -14.04
N ASN A 71 -0.64 4.98 -14.34
CA ASN A 71 -0.78 5.77 -15.56
C ASN A 71 -0.58 4.93 -16.81
N HIS A 72 0.14 3.82 -16.71
CA HIS A 72 0.37 2.90 -17.81
C HIS A 72 -0.57 1.69 -17.78
N GLY A 73 -1.61 1.76 -16.98
CA GLY A 73 -2.63 0.72 -16.94
C GLY A 73 -2.31 -0.49 -16.08
N GLN A 74 -1.25 -0.40 -15.28
CA GLN A 74 -0.83 -1.50 -14.40
C GLN A 74 -1.40 -1.30 -13.00
N SER A 75 -2.15 -2.28 -12.53
CA SER A 75 -2.67 -2.28 -11.15
C SER A 75 -1.55 -2.50 -10.14
N VAL A 76 -1.70 -1.90 -8.98
CA VAL A 76 -0.68 -1.89 -7.93
C VAL A 76 -1.31 -2.26 -6.59
N ILE A 77 -0.58 -3.02 -5.80
CA ILE A 77 -0.94 -3.35 -4.42
C ILE A 77 0.08 -2.65 -3.53
N LEU A 78 -0.32 -1.51 -2.94
CA LEU A 78 0.58 -0.71 -2.11
C LEU A 78 0.41 -1.14 -0.65
N GLU A 79 1.35 -1.93 -0.16
CA GLU A 79 1.26 -2.50 1.18
C GLU A 79 1.57 -1.50 2.29
N ASP A 80 2.30 -0.45 2.00
CA ASP A 80 2.65 0.57 3.00
C ASP A 80 1.39 1.08 3.70
N GLY A 81 1.41 1.10 5.02
CA GLY A 81 0.24 1.47 5.80
C GLY A 81 -0.11 2.94 5.66
N LEU A 82 -1.40 3.23 5.68
CA LEU A 82 -1.93 4.58 5.65
C LEU A 82 -2.66 4.82 6.97
N TRP A 83 -2.01 5.55 7.87
CA TRP A 83 -2.50 5.68 9.25
C TRP A 83 -3.49 6.81 9.44
N MET A 84 -3.21 7.95 8.81
CA MET A 84 -3.95 9.18 9.04
C MET A 84 -4.89 9.46 7.88
N LYS A 85 -6.05 10.04 8.20
CA LYS A 85 -7.03 10.41 7.20
C LYS A 85 -6.47 11.32 6.10
N PRO A 86 -5.67 12.35 6.41
CA PRO A 86 -5.09 13.19 5.35
C PRO A 86 -4.22 12.41 4.37
N GLU A 87 -3.45 11.43 4.86
CA GLU A 87 -2.62 10.58 4.01
C GLU A 87 -3.48 9.73 3.09
N ARG A 88 -4.56 9.15 3.62
CA ARG A 88 -5.49 8.36 2.82
C ARG A 88 -6.16 9.21 1.75
N ASP A 89 -6.62 10.40 2.13
CA ASP A 89 -7.30 11.29 1.20
C ASP A 89 -6.37 11.72 0.06
N GLU A 90 -5.10 11.98 0.37
CA GLU A 90 -4.09 12.28 -0.63
C GLU A 90 -3.91 11.14 -1.62
N LYS A 91 -3.78 9.91 -1.11
CA LYS A 91 -3.60 8.73 -1.96
C LYS A 91 -4.81 8.47 -2.83
N LEU A 92 -6.00 8.66 -2.28
CA LEU A 92 -7.25 8.52 -3.05
C LEU A 92 -7.33 9.55 -4.18
N ALA A 93 -6.96 10.80 -3.89
CA ALA A 93 -6.96 11.85 -4.89
C ALA A 93 -5.93 11.59 -5.99
N ASP A 94 -4.73 11.16 -5.60
CA ASP A 94 -3.67 10.84 -6.57
C ASP A 94 -4.09 9.69 -7.48
N ALA A 95 -4.71 8.65 -6.93
CA ALA A 95 -5.20 7.52 -7.71
C ALA A 95 -6.24 7.96 -8.71
N LYS A 96 -7.17 8.80 -8.28
CA LYS A 96 -8.20 9.33 -9.17
C LYS A 96 -7.59 10.14 -10.31
N ASN A 97 -6.60 10.98 -9.99
CA ASN A 97 -5.90 11.77 -11.01
C ASN A 97 -5.13 10.90 -11.99
N ALA A 98 -4.68 9.73 -11.55
CA ALA A 98 -3.99 8.77 -12.41
C ALA A 98 -4.96 7.91 -13.23
N GLY A 99 -6.24 8.12 -13.09
CA GLY A 99 -7.25 7.35 -13.81
C GLY A 99 -7.48 5.95 -13.25
N ALA A 100 -7.16 5.75 -11.98
CA ALA A 100 -7.26 4.44 -11.34
C ALA A 100 -8.48 4.33 -10.42
N SER A 101 -8.98 3.11 -10.29
CA SER A 101 -9.92 2.76 -9.23
C SER A 101 -9.17 2.47 -7.95
N THR A 102 -9.81 2.65 -6.82
CA THR A 102 -9.20 2.40 -5.52
C THR A 102 -9.94 1.29 -4.78
N GLU A 103 -9.19 0.35 -4.21
CA GLU A 103 -9.71 -0.66 -3.31
C GLU A 103 -9.01 -0.47 -1.98
N LEU A 104 -9.76 -0.24 -0.92
CA LEU A 104 -9.21 0.06 0.39
C LEU A 104 -9.53 -1.07 1.35
N HIS A 105 -8.48 -1.66 1.91
CA HIS A 105 -8.60 -2.72 2.91
C HIS A 105 -8.28 -2.16 4.28
N TYR A 106 -9.23 -2.28 5.20
CA TYR A 106 -9.02 -1.88 6.57
C TYR A 106 -8.66 -3.10 7.41
N PHE A 107 -7.57 -2.98 8.14
CA PHE A 107 -7.14 -3.99 9.10
C PHE A 107 -7.31 -3.41 10.50
N ASP A 108 -8.46 -2.82 10.72
CA ASP A 108 -8.77 -2.22 12.01
C ASP A 108 -9.14 -3.31 13.00
N LEU A 109 -8.50 -3.23 14.14
CA LEU A 109 -9.00 -3.92 15.32
C LEU A 109 -9.93 -2.93 15.99
N ASP A 110 -11.07 -3.38 16.49
CA ASP A 110 -11.88 -2.48 17.29
C ASP A 110 -11.13 -2.19 18.60
N LEU A 111 -11.59 -1.17 19.32
CA LEU A 111 -10.89 -0.73 20.53
C LEU A 111 -10.78 -1.86 21.57
N ASP A 112 -11.80 -2.69 21.69
CA ASP A 112 -11.78 -3.80 22.64
C ASP A 112 -10.71 -4.82 22.28
N GLU A 113 -10.58 -5.15 20.99
CA GLU A 113 -9.52 -6.05 20.53
C GLU A 113 -8.14 -5.49 20.77
N ILE A 114 -7.97 -4.19 20.52
CA ILE A 114 -6.69 -3.52 20.74
C ILE A 114 -6.33 -3.57 22.22
N TRP A 115 -7.27 -3.24 23.09
CA TRP A 115 -7.04 -3.27 24.54
C TRP A 115 -6.73 -4.68 25.04
N SER A 116 -7.44 -5.67 24.53
CA SER A 116 -7.18 -7.07 24.89
C SER A 116 -5.77 -7.50 24.55
N ARG A 117 -5.24 -7.04 23.43
CA ARG A 117 -3.89 -7.40 23.00
C ARG A 117 -2.80 -6.67 23.78
N LEU A 118 -3.12 -5.50 24.33
CA LEU A 118 -2.16 -4.72 25.10
C LEU A 118 -2.09 -5.16 26.57
N GLU A 119 -3.10 -5.84 27.05
CA GLU A 119 -3.13 -6.40 28.38
C GLU A 119 -2.38 -7.73 28.43
#